data_f5f36b457f7dc324d785e8e8f55e3432
#
_entry.id   f5f36b457f7dc324d785e8e8f55e3432
#
_cell.length_a   1.000
_cell.length_b   1.000
_cell.length_c   1.000
_cell.angle_alpha   90.00
_cell.angle_beta   90.00
_cell.angle_gamma   90.00
#
_symmetry.space_group_name_H-M   'P 1'
#
loop_
_entity.id
_entity.type
_entity.pdbx_description
1 polymer ?
#
loop_
_entity_poly.entity_id
_entity_poly.type
_entity_poly.pdbx_seq_one_letter_code
_entity_poly.pdbx_strand_id
1 'polypeptide(L)'
;TTQILPFSTGVVGQLLDVKQLSSAFNKCFKNLSKNSWDDFAKAIMTTDTKSKIIKLPFKAGSKKYHIVGIAKGVGMIEPNMATTLSYVFTDLKIPELTLRKLHKRICDKTFNAISIDGDQSPSDSSILVATGSSKVNFKNYSKKIEKDIFSIFSKLSEKLVLDGEGSTKLLNIKVTGLSSEANCKKVAMKIANSPLVKTAAYGEDPNWGRIIAAAGNAEVDEFELSLI
;
A
#
# COMPACT_ATOMS: atom_id res chain seq x y z
N THR A 1 -14.23 19.74 -12.14
CA THR A 1 -14.37 18.66 -13.16
C THR A 1 -14.28 17.31 -12.46
N THR A 2 -15.21 16.41 -12.76
CA THR A 2 -15.28 15.05 -12.19
C THR A 2 -14.20 14.09 -12.70
N GLN A 3 -13.29 14.57 -13.55
CA GLN A 3 -12.26 13.77 -14.23
C GLN A 3 -10.84 14.00 -13.70
N ILE A 4 -10.66 14.91 -12.76
CA ILE A 4 -9.35 15.20 -12.15
C ILE A 4 -9.34 14.63 -10.75
N LEU A 5 -8.34 13.80 -10.48
CA LEU A 5 -8.08 13.21 -9.17
C LEU A 5 -6.81 13.87 -8.60
N PRO A 6 -6.93 14.81 -7.65
CA PRO A 6 -5.77 15.42 -7.03
C PRO A 6 -5.12 14.46 -6.04
N PHE A 7 -3.82 14.34 -6.13
CA PHE A 7 -2.97 13.66 -5.15
C PHE A 7 -1.92 14.66 -4.68
N SER A 8 -1.84 14.91 -3.40
CA SER A 8 -0.89 15.86 -2.85
C SER A 8 -0.19 15.30 -1.62
N THR A 9 1.02 15.77 -1.40
CA THR A 9 1.81 15.50 -0.21
C THR A 9 2.67 16.71 0.08
N GLY A 10 3.09 16.90 1.34
CA GLY A 10 3.89 18.04 1.76
C GLY A 10 3.97 18.12 3.29
N VAL A 11 4.46 19.22 3.80
CA VAL A 11 4.55 19.46 5.24
C VAL A 11 3.17 19.76 5.78
N VAL A 12 2.75 19.05 6.82
CA VAL A 12 1.45 19.26 7.49
C VAL A 12 1.37 20.69 8.02
N GLY A 13 0.25 21.37 7.73
CA GLY A 13 0.01 22.76 8.14
C GLY A 13 0.61 23.84 7.21
N GLN A 14 1.37 23.44 6.17
CA GLN A 14 1.86 24.37 5.15
C GLN A 14 0.98 24.32 3.90
N LEU A 15 0.60 25.50 3.40
CA LEU A 15 -0.14 25.61 2.14
C LEU A 15 0.80 25.34 0.95
N LEU A 16 0.27 24.66 -0.06
CA LEU A 16 0.98 24.45 -1.31
C LEU A 16 1.13 25.79 -2.07
N ASP A 17 2.30 26.03 -2.66
CA ASP A 17 2.52 27.17 -3.54
C ASP A 17 1.82 26.97 -4.89
N VAL A 18 0.58 27.45 -4.98
CA VAL A 18 -0.26 27.32 -6.17
C VAL A 18 0.36 28.01 -7.39
N LYS A 19 1.11 29.10 -7.21
CA LYS A 19 1.76 29.81 -8.32
C LYS A 19 2.87 28.96 -8.93
N GLN A 20 3.71 28.36 -8.08
CA GLN A 20 4.77 27.47 -8.50
C GLN A 20 4.20 26.22 -9.20
N LEU A 21 3.19 25.59 -8.62
CA LEU A 21 2.51 24.42 -9.20
C LEU A 21 1.90 24.76 -10.57
N SER A 22 1.20 25.90 -10.70
CA SER A 22 0.58 26.33 -11.95
C SER A 22 1.63 26.58 -13.03
N SER A 23 2.77 27.16 -12.68
CA SER A 23 3.86 27.41 -13.63
C SER A 23 4.52 26.11 -14.12
N ALA A 24 4.65 25.11 -13.24
CA ALA A 24 5.24 23.83 -13.56
C ALA A 24 4.33 22.93 -14.38
N PHE A 25 3.01 23.06 -14.25
CA PHE A 25 2.03 22.14 -14.86
C PHE A 25 2.20 22.01 -16.38
N ASN A 26 2.27 23.12 -17.11
CA ASN A 26 2.44 23.10 -18.56
C ASN A 26 3.77 22.47 -18.99
N LYS A 27 4.84 22.67 -18.20
CA LYS A 27 6.14 22.06 -18.45
C LYS A 27 6.08 20.53 -18.23
N CYS A 28 5.45 20.10 -17.15
CA CYS A 28 5.24 18.67 -16.88
C CYS A 28 4.41 18.01 -17.98
N PHE A 29 3.33 18.63 -18.40
CA PHE A 29 2.46 18.12 -19.46
C PHE A 29 3.20 17.95 -20.80
N LYS A 30 4.01 18.93 -21.19
CA LYS A 30 4.83 18.86 -22.42
C LYS A 30 5.91 17.78 -22.38
N ASN A 31 6.37 17.40 -21.17
CA ASN A 31 7.43 16.42 -20.97
C ASN A 31 6.89 15.00 -20.67
N LEU A 32 5.58 14.76 -20.85
CA LEU A 32 5.02 13.43 -20.69
C LEU A 32 5.71 12.44 -21.63
N SER A 33 6.20 11.32 -21.08
CA SER A 33 6.92 10.30 -21.80
C SER A 33 6.56 8.90 -21.30
N LYS A 34 6.54 7.93 -22.21
CA LYS A 34 6.34 6.51 -21.86
C LYS A 34 7.49 5.94 -21.02
N ASN A 35 8.62 6.61 -20.95
CA ASN A 35 9.83 6.14 -20.27
C ASN A 35 10.08 6.84 -18.91
N SER A 36 9.26 7.82 -18.51
CA SER A 36 9.47 8.63 -17.31
C SER A 36 8.91 8.02 -16.02
N TRP A 37 8.71 6.72 -15.96
CA TRP A 37 8.20 6.03 -14.75
C TRP A 37 9.14 6.14 -13.55
N ASP A 38 10.45 6.04 -13.79
CA ASP A 38 11.46 6.15 -12.73
C ASP A 38 11.59 7.60 -12.24
N ASP A 39 11.47 8.57 -13.14
CA ASP A 39 11.45 10.00 -12.78
C ASP A 39 10.22 10.34 -11.96
N PHE A 40 9.05 9.80 -12.34
CA PHE A 40 7.82 9.95 -11.57
C PHE A 40 7.97 9.35 -10.17
N ALA A 41 8.50 8.13 -10.07
CA ALA A 41 8.71 7.46 -8.78
C ALA A 41 9.65 8.25 -7.85
N LYS A 42 10.66 8.93 -8.41
CA LYS A 42 11.57 9.81 -7.65
C LYS A 42 10.90 11.13 -7.28
N ALA A 43 10.12 11.70 -8.19
CA ALA A 43 9.53 13.03 -8.02
C ALA A 43 8.48 13.08 -6.90
N ILE A 44 7.81 11.96 -6.59
CA ILE A 44 6.82 11.90 -5.50
C ILE A 44 7.42 11.59 -4.12
N MET A 45 8.71 11.28 -4.04
CA MET A 45 9.40 11.03 -2.77
C MET A 45 9.41 12.29 -1.91
N THR A 46 9.31 12.10 -0.58
CA THR A 46 9.51 13.14 0.43
C THR A 46 10.72 12.81 1.29
N THR A 47 10.52 12.07 2.36
CA THR A 47 11.57 11.55 3.23
C THR A 47 12.01 10.13 2.85
N ASP A 48 11.44 9.58 1.80
CA ASP A 48 11.80 8.26 1.27
C ASP A 48 13.28 8.17 0.93
N THR A 49 13.95 7.06 1.32
CA THR A 49 15.36 6.85 1.00
C THR A 49 15.54 6.17 -0.36
N LYS A 50 14.51 5.47 -0.83
CA LYS A 50 14.51 4.72 -2.10
C LYS A 50 13.20 4.91 -2.85
N SER A 51 13.29 5.06 -4.18
CA SER A 51 12.10 5.03 -5.02
C SER A 51 11.46 3.64 -5.05
N LYS A 52 10.14 3.61 -4.89
CA LYS A 52 9.37 2.36 -4.84
C LYS A 52 8.59 2.19 -6.14
N ILE A 53 9.21 1.50 -7.07
CA ILE A 53 8.63 1.20 -8.38
C ILE A 53 8.75 -0.29 -8.68
N ILE A 54 7.75 -0.83 -9.36
CA ILE A 54 7.70 -2.20 -9.88
C ILE A 54 7.13 -2.15 -11.29
N LYS A 55 7.85 -2.68 -12.25
CA LYS A 55 7.43 -2.77 -13.66
C LYS A 55 7.56 -4.22 -14.09
N LEU A 56 6.44 -4.92 -14.29
CA LEU A 56 6.47 -6.33 -14.64
C LEU A 56 5.55 -6.65 -15.82
N PRO A 57 6.06 -7.43 -16.80
CA PRO A 57 5.22 -8.07 -17.81
C PRO A 57 4.61 -9.36 -17.25
N PHE A 58 3.37 -9.62 -17.62
CA PHE A 58 2.63 -10.82 -17.27
C PHE A 58 2.07 -11.49 -18.53
N LYS A 59 1.64 -12.75 -18.40
CA LYS A 59 1.02 -13.51 -19.48
C LYS A 59 -0.36 -14.03 -19.04
N ALA A 60 -1.33 -13.98 -19.95
CA ALA A 60 -2.65 -14.60 -19.83
C ALA A 60 -2.94 -15.39 -21.11
N GLY A 61 -2.74 -16.70 -21.05
CA GLY A 61 -2.64 -17.54 -22.25
C GLY A 61 -1.45 -17.12 -23.12
N SER A 62 -1.69 -16.91 -24.40
CA SER A 62 -0.67 -16.42 -25.35
C SER A 62 -0.45 -14.90 -25.33
N LYS A 63 -1.34 -14.15 -24.66
CA LYS A 63 -1.30 -12.69 -24.63
C LYS A 63 -0.45 -12.17 -23.48
N LYS A 64 0.23 -11.04 -23.72
CA LYS A 64 1.00 -10.31 -22.69
C LYS A 64 0.23 -9.09 -22.22
N TYR A 65 0.46 -8.69 -20.98
CA TYR A 65 0.03 -7.43 -20.40
C TYR A 65 1.04 -6.94 -19.36
N HIS A 66 0.94 -5.69 -18.98
CA HIS A 66 1.90 -5.04 -18.11
C HIS A 66 1.20 -4.46 -16.89
N ILE A 67 1.88 -4.45 -15.78
CA ILE A 67 1.48 -3.71 -14.59
C ILE A 67 2.69 -2.89 -14.12
N VAL A 68 2.46 -1.61 -13.93
CA VAL A 68 3.43 -0.69 -13.33
C VAL A 68 2.82 -0.19 -12.02
N GLY A 69 3.54 -0.37 -10.94
CA GLY A 69 3.14 0.13 -9.63
C GLY A 69 4.20 1.05 -9.06
N ILE A 70 3.79 2.19 -8.53
CA ILE A 70 4.63 3.19 -7.88
C ILE A 70 3.98 3.57 -6.56
N ALA A 71 4.79 3.68 -5.50
CA ALA A 71 4.32 4.15 -4.20
C ALA A 71 5.39 5.01 -3.53
N LYS A 72 4.97 5.87 -2.59
CA LYS A 72 5.87 6.61 -1.71
C LYS A 72 5.32 6.61 -0.28
N GLY A 73 6.21 6.71 0.70
CA GLY A 73 5.91 6.83 2.11
C GLY A 73 6.93 6.06 2.96
N VAL A 74 7.27 6.62 4.13
CA VAL A 74 8.21 6.06 5.10
C VAL A 74 7.81 6.35 6.55
N GLY A 75 6.88 7.26 6.78
CA GLY A 75 6.31 7.64 8.09
C GLY A 75 4.84 8.04 7.95
N MET A 76 4.14 8.15 9.08
CA MET A 76 2.69 8.21 9.18
C MET A 76 2.04 7.04 8.43
N ILE A 77 2.43 5.80 8.78
CA ILE A 77 1.97 4.60 8.06
C ILE A 77 1.26 3.63 9.01
N GLU A 78 -0.04 3.84 9.13
CA GLU A 78 -1.06 2.85 9.50
C GLU A 78 -2.27 3.07 8.60
N PRO A 79 -2.25 2.59 7.35
CA PRO A 79 -3.27 2.94 6.40
C PRO A 79 -4.65 2.36 6.76
N ASN A 80 -5.66 3.24 6.78
CA ASN A 80 -7.06 2.84 6.69
C ASN A 80 -7.65 3.41 5.40
N MET A 81 -7.13 2.98 4.25
CA MET A 81 -7.25 3.60 2.93
C MET A 81 -6.47 4.93 2.83
N ALA A 82 -5.54 5.16 3.75
CA ALA A 82 -4.84 6.43 3.89
C ALA A 82 -3.42 6.21 4.47
N THR A 83 -2.34 6.67 3.91
CA THR A 83 -0.99 7.02 4.38
C THR A 83 0.07 6.94 3.29
N THR A 84 -0.31 6.65 2.07
CA THR A 84 0.68 6.56 1.02
C THR A 84 0.11 7.07 -0.29
N LEU A 85 0.93 7.64 -1.11
CA LEU A 85 0.53 7.83 -2.50
C LEU A 85 0.90 6.59 -3.27
N SER A 86 -0.09 5.89 -3.81
CA SER A 86 0.13 4.71 -4.63
C SER A 86 -0.59 4.81 -5.97
N TYR A 87 0.14 4.47 -7.01
CA TYR A 87 -0.30 4.54 -8.39
C TYR A 87 -0.01 3.20 -9.05
N VAL A 88 -1.06 2.48 -9.43
CA VAL A 88 -0.92 1.22 -10.15
C VAL A 88 -1.63 1.31 -11.49
N PHE A 89 -0.90 1.05 -12.55
CA PHE A 89 -1.37 1.15 -13.94
C PHE A 89 -1.27 -0.19 -14.63
N THR A 90 -2.28 -0.54 -15.41
CA THR A 90 -2.25 -1.73 -16.26
C THR A 90 -2.89 -1.46 -17.63
N ASP A 91 -2.45 -2.18 -18.63
CA ASP A 91 -3.03 -2.18 -19.97
C ASP A 91 -4.19 -3.18 -20.13
N LEU A 92 -4.61 -3.84 -19.06
CA LEU A 92 -5.73 -4.79 -19.02
C LEU A 92 -7.09 -4.10 -19.28
N LYS A 93 -8.02 -4.85 -19.87
CA LYS A 93 -9.42 -4.45 -19.97
C LYS A 93 -10.21 -5.01 -18.78
N ILE A 94 -10.51 -4.13 -17.83
CA ILE A 94 -11.27 -4.46 -16.59
C ILE A 94 -12.52 -3.57 -16.52
N PRO A 95 -13.72 -4.13 -16.35
CA PRO A 95 -14.94 -3.34 -16.17
C PRO A 95 -14.85 -2.49 -14.89
N GLU A 96 -15.37 -1.26 -14.92
CA GLU A 96 -15.25 -0.27 -13.84
C GLU A 96 -15.68 -0.80 -12.46
N LEU A 97 -16.86 -1.39 -12.35
CA LEU A 97 -17.35 -1.94 -11.08
C LEU A 97 -16.45 -3.06 -10.55
N THR A 98 -15.91 -3.88 -11.46
CA THR A 98 -14.95 -4.94 -11.10
C THR A 98 -13.65 -4.33 -10.63
N LEU A 99 -13.15 -3.29 -11.32
CA LEU A 99 -11.92 -2.59 -10.97
C LEU A 99 -12.01 -1.96 -9.57
N ARG A 100 -13.11 -1.28 -9.26
CA ARG A 100 -13.36 -0.67 -7.95
C ARG A 100 -13.39 -1.72 -6.83
N LYS A 101 -14.13 -2.82 -7.01
CA LYS A 101 -14.21 -3.91 -6.02
C LYS A 101 -12.85 -4.60 -5.83
N LEU A 102 -12.14 -4.83 -6.92
CA LEU A 102 -10.81 -5.44 -6.92
C LEU A 102 -9.80 -4.57 -6.19
N HIS A 103 -9.74 -3.28 -6.52
CA HIS A 103 -8.85 -2.31 -5.89
C HIS A 103 -9.07 -2.24 -4.38
N LYS A 104 -10.34 -2.05 -3.93
CA LYS A 104 -10.65 -2.02 -2.50
C LYS A 104 -10.18 -3.29 -1.80
N ARG A 105 -10.57 -4.48 -2.31
CA ARG A 105 -10.23 -5.76 -1.68
C ARG A 105 -8.71 -6.00 -1.62
N ILE A 106 -7.97 -5.57 -2.64
CA ILE A 106 -6.51 -5.70 -2.66
C ILE A 106 -5.88 -4.72 -1.66
N CYS A 107 -6.30 -3.47 -1.62
CA CYS A 107 -5.81 -2.49 -0.63
C CYS A 107 -6.04 -3.00 0.79
N ASP A 108 -7.22 -3.56 1.09
CA ASP A 108 -7.54 -4.06 2.43
C ASP A 108 -6.60 -5.18 2.91
N LYS A 109 -6.01 -5.94 1.96
CA LYS A 109 -5.09 -7.05 2.23
C LYS A 109 -3.61 -6.71 2.01
N THR A 110 -3.28 -5.49 1.61
CA THR A 110 -1.91 -5.05 1.34
C THR A 110 -1.59 -3.74 2.05
N PHE A 111 -1.88 -2.59 1.45
CA PHE A 111 -1.59 -1.29 2.06
C PHE A 111 -2.30 -1.09 3.41
N ASN A 112 -3.55 -1.52 3.54
CA ASN A 112 -4.27 -1.45 4.82
C ASN A 112 -3.90 -2.56 5.81
N ALA A 113 -2.88 -3.36 5.51
CA ALA A 113 -2.40 -4.45 6.37
C ALA A 113 -0.92 -4.26 6.76
N ILE A 114 -0.41 -3.04 6.67
CA ILE A 114 0.93 -2.66 7.14
C ILE A 114 0.83 -1.58 8.20
N SER A 115 1.84 -1.48 9.05
CA SER A 115 2.05 -0.35 9.96
C SER A 115 3.55 -0.11 10.15
N ILE A 116 3.94 1.16 10.29
CA ILE A 116 5.30 1.57 10.67
C ILE A 116 5.26 2.23 12.05
N ASP A 117 4.48 3.26 12.23
CA ASP A 117 4.43 4.08 13.44
C ASP A 117 3.05 4.14 14.12
N GLY A 118 2.01 3.61 13.47
CA GLY A 118 0.65 3.63 13.99
C GLY A 118 -0.12 4.92 13.70
N ASP A 119 0.48 5.86 12.98
CA ASP A 119 -0.15 7.13 12.64
C ASP A 119 -0.73 7.13 11.22
N GLN A 120 -1.84 7.87 11.03
CA GLN A 120 -2.48 8.07 9.73
C GLN A 120 -2.08 9.42 9.14
N SER A 121 -1.91 9.48 7.81
CA SER A 121 -1.65 10.73 7.10
C SER A 121 -2.95 11.31 6.51
N PRO A 122 -3.08 12.62 6.41
CA PRO A 122 -4.22 13.26 5.75
C PRO A 122 -4.15 13.22 4.21
N SER A 123 -3.03 12.78 3.64
CA SER A 123 -2.77 12.88 2.18
C SER A 123 -2.93 11.58 1.42
N ASP A 124 -3.35 10.53 2.08
CA ASP A 124 -3.31 9.17 1.56
C ASP A 124 -4.24 8.90 0.40
N SER A 125 -3.68 8.36 -0.66
CA SER A 125 -4.45 8.08 -1.86
C SER A 125 -3.89 6.90 -2.65
N SER A 126 -4.77 6.03 -3.10
CA SER A 126 -4.42 4.90 -3.96
C SER A 126 -5.29 4.89 -5.22
N ILE A 127 -4.68 4.65 -6.36
CA ILE A 127 -5.39 4.51 -7.64
C ILE A 127 -4.96 3.26 -8.39
N LEU A 128 -5.93 2.58 -8.98
CA LEU A 128 -5.71 1.50 -9.94
C LEU A 128 -6.35 1.89 -11.28
N VAL A 129 -5.51 2.06 -12.29
CA VAL A 129 -5.91 2.46 -13.65
C VAL A 129 -5.78 1.29 -14.61
N ALA A 130 -6.84 1.00 -15.37
CA ALA A 130 -6.86 -0.04 -16.40
C ALA A 130 -7.22 0.59 -17.75
N THR A 131 -6.27 0.64 -18.68
CA THR A 131 -6.43 1.34 -19.98
C THR A 131 -7.12 0.50 -21.06
N GLY A 132 -7.07 -0.84 -20.95
CA GLY A 132 -7.62 -1.76 -21.92
C GLY A 132 -6.76 -1.95 -23.19
N SER A 133 -5.60 -1.31 -23.31
CA SER A 133 -4.80 -1.28 -24.54
C SER A 133 -4.19 -2.62 -24.93
N SER A 134 -3.95 -3.54 -23.98
CA SER A 134 -3.48 -4.91 -24.27
C SER A 134 -4.57 -5.81 -24.89
N LYS A 135 -5.84 -5.39 -24.86
CA LYS A 135 -7.01 -6.20 -25.24
C LYS A 135 -7.15 -7.51 -24.44
N VAL A 136 -6.39 -7.70 -23.35
CA VAL A 136 -6.56 -8.82 -22.43
C VAL A 136 -7.74 -8.52 -21.51
N ASN A 137 -8.78 -9.36 -21.60
CA ASN A 137 -10.01 -9.16 -20.81
C ASN A 137 -9.93 -9.88 -19.47
N PHE A 138 -10.19 -9.15 -18.38
CA PHE A 138 -10.22 -9.66 -17.03
C PHE A 138 -11.12 -10.90 -16.87
N LYS A 139 -12.32 -10.90 -17.49
CA LYS A 139 -13.28 -11.99 -17.35
C LYS A 139 -12.70 -13.37 -17.71
N ASN A 140 -11.81 -13.42 -18.67
CA ASN A 140 -11.25 -14.68 -19.18
C ASN A 140 -10.16 -15.27 -18.27
N TYR A 141 -9.55 -14.46 -17.40
CA TYR A 141 -8.38 -14.82 -16.61
C TYR A 141 -8.45 -14.24 -15.20
N SER A 142 -9.63 -14.08 -14.64
CA SER A 142 -9.87 -13.28 -13.43
C SER A 142 -8.99 -13.68 -12.24
N LYS A 143 -8.93 -14.96 -11.89
CA LYS A 143 -8.11 -15.47 -10.77
C LYS A 143 -6.62 -15.15 -10.94
N LYS A 144 -6.11 -15.33 -12.17
CA LYS A 144 -4.70 -15.06 -12.46
C LYS A 144 -4.39 -13.57 -12.40
N ILE A 145 -5.20 -12.75 -13.08
CA ILE A 145 -5.02 -11.30 -13.12
C ILE A 145 -5.11 -10.70 -11.72
N GLU A 146 -6.07 -11.16 -10.92
CA GLU A 146 -6.20 -10.73 -9.52
C GLU A 146 -4.92 -11.06 -8.71
N LYS A 147 -4.40 -12.27 -8.86
CA LYS A 147 -3.14 -12.68 -8.21
C LYS A 147 -1.97 -11.80 -8.65
N ASP A 148 -1.88 -11.48 -9.94
CA ASP A 148 -0.80 -10.68 -10.49
C ASP A 148 -0.87 -9.21 -10.00
N ILE A 149 -2.07 -8.61 -9.99
CA ILE A 149 -2.29 -7.27 -9.42
C ILE A 149 -2.00 -7.28 -7.91
N PHE A 150 -2.51 -8.27 -7.18
CA PHE A 150 -2.24 -8.44 -5.75
C PHE A 150 -0.73 -8.49 -5.47
N SER A 151 0.03 -9.22 -6.30
CA SER A 151 1.49 -9.34 -6.11
C SER A 151 2.22 -8.00 -6.24
N ILE A 152 1.75 -7.10 -7.10
CA ILE A 152 2.32 -5.75 -7.23
C ILE A 152 2.02 -4.91 -5.98
N PHE A 153 0.77 -4.90 -5.53
CA PHE A 153 0.38 -4.18 -4.31
C PHE A 153 1.12 -4.68 -3.09
N SER A 154 1.22 -6.02 -2.92
CA SER A 154 1.94 -6.65 -1.82
C SER A 154 3.43 -6.28 -1.81
N LYS A 155 4.09 -6.32 -2.97
CA LYS A 155 5.50 -5.92 -3.08
C LYS A 155 5.70 -4.43 -2.83
N LEU A 156 4.76 -3.58 -3.22
CA LEU A 156 4.83 -2.14 -2.92
C LEU A 156 4.64 -1.88 -1.43
N SER A 157 3.67 -2.53 -0.78
CA SER A 157 3.46 -2.39 0.67
C SER A 157 4.67 -2.89 1.47
N GLU A 158 5.30 -3.99 1.07
CA GLU A 158 6.55 -4.47 1.66
C GLU A 158 7.70 -3.44 1.49
N LYS A 159 7.85 -2.85 0.29
CA LYS A 159 8.85 -1.80 0.06
C LYS A 159 8.64 -0.54 0.91
N LEU A 160 7.39 -0.19 1.23
CA LEU A 160 7.08 0.91 2.13
C LEU A 160 7.60 0.61 3.55
N VAL A 161 7.29 -0.58 4.07
CA VAL A 161 7.72 -0.98 5.43
C VAL A 161 9.23 -1.13 5.53
N LEU A 162 9.88 -1.70 4.51
CA LEU A 162 11.34 -1.85 4.46
C LEU A 162 12.10 -0.51 4.40
N ASP A 163 11.46 0.56 3.93
CA ASP A 163 12.03 1.91 3.87
C ASP A 163 11.51 2.80 5.02
N GLY A 164 10.78 2.23 5.98
CA GLY A 164 10.20 2.97 7.10
C GLY A 164 11.24 3.72 7.92
N GLU A 165 10.87 4.89 8.43
CA GLU A 165 11.76 5.74 9.23
C GLU A 165 12.30 4.97 10.44
N GLY A 166 13.64 4.86 10.54
CA GLY A 166 14.30 4.11 11.60
C GLY A 166 14.13 2.58 11.54
N SER A 167 13.55 2.04 10.47
CA SER A 167 13.29 0.61 10.33
C SER A 167 14.60 -0.19 10.22
N THR A 168 14.75 -1.16 11.11
CA THR A 168 15.88 -2.11 11.13
C THR A 168 15.42 -3.54 10.87
N LYS A 169 14.13 -3.82 11.04
CA LYS A 169 13.56 -5.17 10.91
C LYS A 169 12.18 -5.12 10.24
N LEU A 170 11.87 -6.17 9.49
CA LEU A 170 10.53 -6.43 8.96
C LEU A 170 9.87 -7.51 9.82
N LEU A 171 8.75 -7.18 10.46
CA LEU A 171 7.95 -8.11 11.22
C LEU A 171 6.77 -8.61 10.38
N ASN A 172 6.66 -9.92 10.21
CA ASN A 172 5.49 -10.56 9.61
C ASN A 172 4.62 -11.14 10.71
N ILE A 173 3.43 -10.56 10.91
CA ILE A 173 2.49 -10.97 11.94
C ILE A 173 1.32 -11.69 11.29
N LYS A 174 1.10 -12.94 11.67
CA LYS A 174 -0.02 -13.75 11.19
C LYS A 174 -0.87 -14.19 12.38
N VAL A 175 -2.13 -13.76 12.38
CA VAL A 175 -3.14 -14.18 13.35
C VAL A 175 -4.19 -15.03 12.64
N THR A 176 -4.54 -16.17 13.23
CA THR A 176 -5.53 -17.11 12.71
C THR A 176 -6.32 -17.72 13.86
N GLY A 177 -7.47 -18.31 13.58
CA GLY A 177 -8.25 -19.05 14.58
C GLY A 177 -9.40 -18.27 15.20
N LEU A 178 -9.54 -16.97 14.93
CA LEU A 178 -10.70 -16.19 15.39
C LEU A 178 -11.89 -16.32 14.41
N SER A 179 -13.07 -15.95 14.84
CA SER A 179 -14.34 -16.10 14.10
C SER A 179 -14.36 -15.31 12.78
N SER A 180 -13.57 -14.26 12.65
CA SER A 180 -13.53 -13.42 11.44
C SER A 180 -12.13 -12.93 11.07
N GLU A 181 -11.90 -12.71 9.76
CA GLU A 181 -10.69 -12.02 9.28
C GLU A 181 -10.54 -10.63 9.91
N ALA A 182 -11.63 -9.93 10.21
CA ALA A 182 -11.62 -8.61 10.82
C ALA A 182 -11.04 -8.67 12.25
N ASN A 183 -11.44 -9.65 13.06
CA ASN A 183 -10.92 -9.85 14.41
C ASN A 183 -9.45 -10.27 14.37
N CYS A 184 -9.09 -11.19 13.47
CA CYS A 184 -7.67 -11.54 13.26
C CYS A 184 -6.83 -10.31 12.89
N LYS A 185 -7.35 -9.44 12.03
CA LYS A 185 -6.66 -8.19 11.65
C LYS A 185 -6.53 -7.22 12.82
N LYS A 186 -7.58 -7.04 13.64
CA LYS A 186 -7.51 -6.19 14.86
C LYS A 186 -6.37 -6.64 15.77
N VAL A 187 -6.30 -7.94 16.07
CA VAL A 187 -5.23 -8.50 16.91
C VAL A 187 -3.87 -8.30 16.27
N ALA A 188 -3.72 -8.59 14.98
CA ALA A 188 -2.46 -8.42 14.25
C ALA A 188 -1.96 -6.97 14.29
N MET A 189 -2.85 -6.00 14.04
CA MET A 189 -2.51 -4.57 14.07
C MET A 189 -2.16 -4.10 15.49
N LYS A 190 -2.84 -4.61 16.53
CA LYS A 190 -2.50 -4.29 17.93
C LYS A 190 -1.10 -4.78 18.30
N ILE A 191 -0.73 -5.98 17.84
CA ILE A 191 0.62 -6.51 18.00
C ILE A 191 1.63 -5.67 17.22
N ALA A 192 1.34 -5.35 15.95
CA ALA A 192 2.21 -4.56 15.08
C ALA A 192 2.52 -3.17 15.65
N ASN A 193 1.54 -2.53 16.31
CA ASN A 193 1.65 -1.18 16.85
C ASN A 193 2.14 -1.14 18.31
N SER A 194 2.35 -2.30 18.95
CA SER A 194 2.83 -2.35 20.32
C SER A 194 4.29 -1.87 20.43
N PRO A 195 4.57 -0.77 21.16
CA PRO A 195 5.95 -0.34 21.39
C PRO A 195 6.79 -1.41 22.12
N LEU A 196 6.16 -2.18 23.01
CA LEU A 196 6.83 -3.26 23.72
C LEU A 196 7.24 -4.41 22.78
N VAL A 197 6.40 -4.75 21.82
CA VAL A 197 6.73 -5.77 20.79
C VAL A 197 7.83 -5.24 19.87
N LYS A 198 7.72 -4.00 19.42
CA LYS A 198 8.75 -3.37 18.55
C LYS A 198 10.12 -3.30 19.23
N THR A 199 10.18 -2.90 20.51
CA THR A 199 11.44 -2.83 21.25
C THR A 199 12.02 -4.21 21.52
N ALA A 200 11.20 -5.23 21.80
CA ALA A 200 11.66 -6.61 21.90
C ALA A 200 12.27 -7.11 20.58
N ALA A 201 11.56 -6.88 19.47
CA ALA A 201 12.05 -7.25 18.14
C ALA A 201 13.34 -6.51 17.77
N TYR A 202 13.45 -5.23 18.11
CA TYR A 202 14.67 -4.46 17.90
C TYR A 202 15.85 -5.06 18.67
N GLY A 203 15.64 -5.39 19.95
CA GLY A 203 16.64 -5.98 20.85
C GLY A 203 16.86 -7.48 20.64
N GLU A 204 16.21 -8.10 19.65
CA GLU A 204 16.29 -9.57 19.36
C GLU A 204 15.88 -10.42 20.56
N ASP A 205 14.97 -9.89 21.41
CA ASP A 205 14.38 -10.58 22.54
C ASP A 205 13.10 -11.33 22.07
N PRO A 206 13.06 -12.67 22.12
CA PRO A 206 11.89 -13.47 21.76
C PRO A 206 10.79 -13.39 22.83
N ASN A 207 10.32 -12.20 23.12
CA ASN A 207 9.41 -11.89 24.22
C ASN A 207 7.95 -12.19 23.84
N TRP A 208 7.56 -13.46 23.91
CA TRP A 208 6.18 -13.89 23.66
C TRP A 208 5.17 -13.25 24.61
N GLY A 209 5.56 -12.95 25.86
CA GLY A 209 4.68 -12.27 26.84
C GLY A 209 4.22 -10.90 26.37
N ARG A 210 5.08 -10.12 25.71
CA ARG A 210 4.72 -8.84 25.12
C ARG A 210 3.76 -9.01 23.94
N ILE A 211 3.91 -10.08 23.17
CA ILE A 211 3.02 -10.41 22.06
C ILE A 211 1.62 -10.73 22.58
N ILE A 212 1.53 -11.59 23.61
CA ILE A 212 0.24 -11.95 24.24
C ILE A 212 -0.42 -10.73 24.89
N ALA A 213 0.33 -9.93 25.63
CA ALA A 213 -0.19 -8.71 26.24
C ALA A 213 -0.76 -7.75 25.18
N ALA A 214 -0.06 -7.57 24.05
CA ALA A 214 -0.56 -6.76 22.96
C ALA A 214 -1.82 -7.36 22.31
N ALA A 215 -1.87 -8.67 22.13
CA ALA A 215 -3.03 -9.38 21.59
C ALA A 215 -4.25 -9.23 22.50
N GLY A 216 -4.09 -9.41 23.82
CA GLY A 216 -5.17 -9.25 24.81
C GLY A 216 -5.76 -7.82 24.85
N ASN A 217 -4.98 -6.81 24.46
CA ASN A 217 -5.45 -5.43 24.33
C ASN A 217 -6.19 -5.12 23.02
N ALA A 218 -6.50 -6.13 22.19
CA ALA A 218 -7.15 -5.91 20.91
C ALA A 218 -8.67 -5.71 20.98
N GLU A 219 -9.27 -5.82 22.17
CA GLU A 219 -10.73 -5.66 22.38
C GLU A 219 -11.55 -6.57 21.44
N VAL A 220 -11.20 -7.85 21.44
CA VAL A 220 -11.90 -8.91 20.71
C VAL A 220 -12.49 -9.87 21.73
N ASP A 221 -13.81 -9.93 21.82
CA ASP A 221 -14.56 -10.66 22.88
C ASP A 221 -14.26 -12.17 22.93
N GLU A 222 -13.83 -12.74 21.84
CA GLU A 222 -13.51 -14.18 21.70
C GLU A 222 -12.08 -14.55 22.08
N PHE A 223 -11.30 -13.59 22.62
CA PHE A 223 -9.91 -13.81 23.02
C PHE A 223 -9.86 -14.29 24.47
N GLU A 224 -9.90 -15.62 24.68
CA GLU A 224 -9.77 -16.22 26.01
C GLU A 224 -8.32 -16.53 26.34
N LEU A 225 -7.77 -15.87 27.35
CA LEU A 225 -6.39 -16.09 27.86
C LEU A 225 -6.20 -17.49 28.47
N SER A 226 -7.28 -18.19 28.81
CA SER A 226 -7.22 -19.54 29.38
C SER A 226 -6.81 -20.64 28.38
N LEU A 227 -6.68 -20.30 27.09
CA LEU A 227 -6.33 -21.21 26.01
C LEU A 227 -4.87 -21.04 25.51
N ILE A 228 -4.06 -20.25 26.24
CA ILE A 228 -2.65 -20.00 25.91
C ILE A 228 -1.73 -20.78 26.92
#